data_52664dc360527df52dc13d392167db57
#
_entry.id   52664dc360527df52dc13d392167db57
#
_cell.length_a   1.000
_cell.length_b   1.000
_cell.length_c   1.000
_cell.angle_alpha   90.00
_cell.angle_beta   90.00
_cell.angle_gamma   90.00
#
_symmetry.space_group_name_H-M   'P 1'
#
loop_
_entity.id
_entity.type
_entity.pdbx_description
1 polymer ?
#
loop_
_entity_poly.entity_id
_entity_poly.type
_entity_poly.pdbx_seq_one_letter_code
_entity_poly.pdbx_strand_id
1 'polypeptide(L)'
;MLTIDIHTHIIPEHIPDYTKKFGYGDFIHLDHHKPCCARMMKGDKFFREIEDNCWSPEKRMDECAHHHVDVQVLSTIPVMFSYWSKPKDCLEVSQFLNDHIAGIVAKYPKKFIGLGTIPMQDPAMAIKELERCKQIGLAGIQIGSHVNDWNLNATELFSIFEACSKLDMALFVHPWDMMGEQKMTKYWLPWLVGMPAETSLAICSMIFGGVFERLPPAVPDHGADGPVY
;
A
#
# COMPACT_ATOMS: atom_id res chain seq x y z
N MET A 1 -9.27 20.21 16.74
CA MET A 1 -9.00 18.74 16.93
C MET A 1 -8.23 18.29 15.71
N LEU A 2 -7.14 17.56 15.84
CA LEU A 2 -6.38 17.04 14.69
C LEU A 2 -7.19 15.92 14.02
N THR A 3 -7.44 16.04 12.72
CA THR A 3 -8.16 15.05 11.91
C THR A 3 -7.17 14.37 10.95
N ILE A 4 -7.02 13.05 11.10
CA ILE A 4 -6.11 12.25 10.27
C ILE A 4 -6.93 11.25 9.46
N ASP A 5 -6.81 11.30 8.14
CA ASP A 5 -7.35 10.29 7.23
C ASP A 5 -6.27 9.22 6.99
N ILE A 6 -6.49 8.04 7.57
CA ILE A 6 -5.49 6.96 7.57
C ILE A 6 -5.57 6.03 6.35
N HIS A 7 -6.56 6.19 5.48
CA HIS A 7 -6.76 5.31 4.34
C HIS A 7 -6.91 6.08 3.04
N THR A 8 -5.80 6.48 2.47
CA THR A 8 -5.78 7.21 1.19
C THR A 8 -4.74 6.64 0.24
N HIS A 9 -4.95 6.85 -1.06
CA HIS A 9 -4.06 6.36 -2.09
C HIS A 9 -3.57 7.50 -2.97
N ILE A 10 -2.29 7.44 -3.34
CA ILE A 10 -1.69 8.33 -4.32
C ILE A 10 -0.82 7.52 -5.28
N ILE A 11 -0.74 7.96 -6.52
CA ILE A 11 0.10 7.33 -7.55
C ILE A 11 0.92 8.40 -8.26
N PRO A 12 2.05 8.05 -8.88
CA PRO A 12 2.77 8.98 -9.73
C PRO A 12 1.94 9.41 -10.94
N GLU A 13 2.02 10.69 -11.32
CA GLU A 13 1.37 11.22 -12.52
C GLU A 13 1.83 10.50 -13.79
N HIS A 14 3.11 10.13 -13.85
CA HIS A 14 3.70 9.40 -14.96
C HIS A 14 4.28 8.07 -14.48
N ILE A 15 3.68 6.98 -14.92
CA ILE A 15 4.09 5.62 -14.60
C ILE A 15 4.76 5.03 -15.85
N PRO A 16 6.01 4.52 -15.75
CA PRO A 16 6.65 3.81 -16.86
C PRO A 16 5.80 2.63 -17.34
N ASP A 17 5.82 2.37 -18.65
CA ASP A 17 5.19 1.17 -19.21
C ASP A 17 6.00 -0.08 -18.82
N TYR A 18 5.72 -0.58 -17.62
CA TYR A 18 6.38 -1.77 -17.08
C TYR A 18 6.01 -3.04 -17.85
N THR A 19 4.80 -3.12 -18.43
CA THR A 19 4.42 -4.24 -19.30
C THR A 19 5.36 -4.34 -20.49
N LYS A 20 5.61 -3.23 -21.17
CA LYS A 20 6.57 -3.18 -22.26
C LYS A 20 8.00 -3.38 -21.81
N LYS A 21 8.38 -2.79 -20.67
CA LYS A 21 9.74 -2.89 -20.13
C LYS A 21 10.12 -4.32 -19.77
N PHE A 22 9.23 -5.06 -19.09
CA PHE A 22 9.51 -6.42 -18.64
C PHE A 22 9.11 -7.49 -19.67
N GLY A 23 8.30 -7.11 -20.69
CA GLY A 23 7.86 -8.01 -21.76
C GLY A 23 6.78 -9.00 -21.32
N TYR A 24 6.09 -8.77 -20.20
CA TYR A 24 4.99 -9.61 -19.73
C TYR A 24 4.09 -8.87 -18.75
N GLY A 25 2.92 -9.47 -18.48
CA GLY A 25 1.97 -9.06 -17.43
C GLY A 25 1.15 -7.83 -17.81
N ASP A 26 0.23 -7.50 -16.90
CA ASP A 26 -0.70 -6.39 -17.07
C ASP A 26 -0.40 -5.31 -15.99
N PHE A 27 0.78 -4.71 -16.02
CA PHE A 27 1.15 -3.63 -15.10
C PHE A 27 0.31 -2.38 -15.36
N ILE A 28 0.08 -1.61 -14.30
CA ILE A 28 -0.68 -0.36 -14.38
C ILE A 28 0.17 0.72 -15.05
N HIS A 29 -0.45 1.45 -15.97
CA HIS A 29 0.06 2.72 -16.51
C HIS A 29 -1.09 3.71 -16.72
N LEU A 30 -0.77 4.98 -16.94
CA LEU A 30 -1.74 6.05 -17.15
C LEU A 30 -1.71 6.55 -18.59
N ASP A 31 -2.90 6.66 -19.20
CA ASP A 31 -3.14 7.32 -20.48
C ASP A 31 -3.81 8.68 -20.21
N HIS A 32 -3.04 9.76 -20.29
CA HIS A 32 -3.49 11.13 -20.09
C HIS A 32 -4.20 11.62 -21.37
N HIS A 33 -5.49 11.39 -21.46
CA HIS A 33 -6.30 11.67 -22.65
C HIS A 33 -6.98 13.04 -22.65
N LYS A 34 -7.05 13.72 -21.50
CA LYS A 34 -7.58 15.08 -21.37
C LYS A 34 -6.97 15.78 -20.14
N PRO A 35 -7.01 17.13 -20.06
CA PRO A 35 -6.52 17.86 -18.89
C PRO A 35 -7.16 17.34 -17.60
N CYS A 36 -6.36 17.26 -16.54
CA CYS A 36 -6.76 16.83 -15.18
C CYS A 36 -7.38 15.42 -15.09
N CYS A 37 -7.27 14.58 -16.13
CA CYS A 37 -7.82 13.23 -16.12
C CYS A 37 -6.90 12.24 -16.81
N ALA A 38 -6.88 11.02 -16.31
CA ALA A 38 -6.18 9.92 -16.94
C ALA A 38 -7.01 8.64 -16.92
N ARG A 39 -6.84 7.81 -17.94
CA ARG A 39 -7.31 6.43 -17.93
C ARG A 39 -6.23 5.57 -17.28
N MET A 40 -6.59 4.91 -16.20
CA MET A 40 -5.76 3.87 -15.63
C MET A 40 -5.95 2.60 -16.45
N MET A 41 -4.88 2.11 -17.03
CA MET A 41 -4.84 0.93 -17.87
C MET A 41 -4.14 -0.20 -17.15
N LYS A 42 -4.66 -1.43 -17.30
CA LYS A 42 -4.02 -2.68 -16.85
C LYS A 42 -3.60 -3.44 -18.11
N GLY A 43 -2.34 -3.35 -18.50
CA GLY A 43 -1.92 -3.69 -19.85
C GLY A 43 -2.73 -2.87 -20.87
N ASP A 44 -3.31 -3.51 -21.87
CA ASP A 44 -4.15 -2.85 -22.89
C ASP A 44 -5.62 -2.69 -22.46
N LYS A 45 -5.99 -3.09 -21.23
CA LYS A 45 -7.37 -3.06 -20.74
C LYS A 45 -7.64 -1.81 -19.93
N PHE A 46 -8.75 -1.13 -20.23
CA PHE A 46 -9.25 -0.05 -19.40
C PHE A 46 -9.65 -0.58 -18.01
N PHE A 47 -9.13 0.06 -16.95
CA PHE A 47 -9.46 -0.28 -15.57
C PHE A 47 -10.41 0.76 -14.96
N ARG A 48 -10.04 2.05 -14.96
CA ARG A 48 -10.90 3.17 -14.54
C ARG A 48 -10.38 4.51 -15.03
N GLU A 49 -11.24 5.52 -15.05
CA GLU A 49 -10.86 6.92 -15.20
C GLU A 49 -10.60 7.52 -13.81
N ILE A 50 -9.57 8.33 -13.70
CA ILE A 50 -9.16 9.02 -12.46
C ILE A 50 -8.88 10.48 -12.76
N GLU A 51 -8.98 11.31 -11.73
CA GLU A 51 -8.73 12.75 -11.77
C GLU A 51 -7.40 13.11 -11.09
N ASP A 52 -6.99 14.36 -11.24
CA ASP A 52 -5.69 14.87 -10.80
C ASP A 52 -5.46 14.78 -9.28
N ASN A 53 -6.50 14.72 -8.47
CA ASN A 53 -6.37 14.46 -7.03
C ASN A 53 -5.78 13.06 -6.70
N CYS A 54 -5.75 12.15 -7.68
CA CYS A 54 -5.09 10.85 -7.52
C CYS A 54 -3.56 10.92 -7.61
N TRP A 55 -2.98 12.01 -8.18
CA TRP A 55 -1.53 12.17 -8.32
C TRP A 55 -0.99 13.53 -7.85
N SER A 56 -1.81 14.60 -7.78
CA SER A 56 -1.37 15.92 -7.33
C SER A 56 -1.53 16.09 -5.82
N PRO A 57 -0.44 16.21 -5.06
CA PRO A 57 -0.53 16.50 -3.63
C PRO A 57 -1.10 17.89 -3.35
N GLU A 58 -0.89 18.87 -4.23
CA GLU A 58 -1.42 20.22 -4.09
C GLU A 58 -2.95 20.22 -4.19
N LYS A 59 -3.48 19.56 -5.22
CA LYS A 59 -4.93 19.40 -5.40
C LYS A 59 -5.58 18.72 -4.20
N ARG A 60 -4.93 17.69 -3.71
CA ARG A 60 -5.36 16.93 -2.53
C ARG A 60 -5.37 17.78 -1.26
N MET A 61 -4.36 18.63 -1.06
CA MET A 61 -4.33 19.55 0.08
C MET A 61 -5.48 20.56 0.06
N ASP A 62 -5.83 21.07 -1.13
CA ASP A 62 -6.98 21.98 -1.29
C ASP A 62 -8.29 21.29 -0.92
N GLU A 63 -8.50 20.06 -1.40
CA GLU A 63 -9.69 19.27 -1.06
C GLU A 63 -9.74 18.91 0.43
N CYS A 64 -8.62 18.50 1.03
CA CYS A 64 -8.52 18.24 2.47
C CYS A 64 -8.88 19.47 3.31
N ALA A 65 -8.44 20.65 2.90
CA ALA A 65 -8.77 21.89 3.60
C ALA A 65 -10.29 22.15 3.62
N HIS A 66 -11.00 21.88 2.52
CA HIS A 66 -12.45 22.01 2.43
C HIS A 66 -13.20 20.99 3.31
N HIS A 67 -12.62 19.82 3.55
CA HIS A 67 -13.21 18.73 4.33
C HIS A 67 -12.67 18.60 5.76
N HIS A 68 -11.89 19.59 6.22
CA HIS A 68 -11.29 19.62 7.57
C HIS A 68 -10.43 18.39 7.89
N VAL A 69 -9.70 17.87 6.89
CA VAL A 69 -8.67 16.86 7.06
C VAL A 69 -7.31 17.55 7.20
N ASP A 70 -6.65 17.35 8.31
CA ASP A 70 -5.37 18.00 8.60
C ASP A 70 -4.18 17.25 8.00
N VAL A 71 -4.22 15.90 8.09
CA VAL A 71 -3.16 14.99 7.65
C VAL A 71 -3.75 13.80 6.92
N GLN A 72 -3.10 13.35 5.85
CA GLN A 72 -3.41 12.08 5.19
C GLN A 72 -2.25 11.10 5.28
N VAL A 73 -2.58 9.82 5.45
CA VAL A 73 -1.63 8.72 5.32
C VAL A 73 -1.71 8.19 3.89
N LEU A 74 -0.65 8.46 3.11
CA LEU A 74 -0.57 8.11 1.70
C LEU A 74 -0.02 6.70 1.51
N SER A 75 -0.64 5.94 0.63
CA SER A 75 -0.16 4.64 0.18
C SER A 75 -0.43 4.45 -1.32
N THR A 76 0.13 3.42 -1.95
CA THR A 76 -0.24 3.09 -3.33
C THR A 76 -1.60 2.40 -3.40
N ILE A 77 -2.21 2.35 -4.58
CA ILE A 77 -3.43 1.57 -4.79
C ILE A 77 -3.10 0.07 -4.85
N PRO A 78 -3.93 -0.81 -4.25
CA PRO A 78 -3.63 -2.24 -4.13
C PRO A 78 -3.41 -2.98 -5.45
N VAL A 79 -4.02 -2.53 -6.55
CA VAL A 79 -3.81 -3.11 -7.88
C VAL A 79 -2.35 -3.01 -8.35
N MET A 80 -1.53 -2.17 -7.69
CA MET A 80 -0.10 -2.00 -7.97
C MET A 80 0.81 -2.81 -7.04
N PHE A 81 0.30 -3.65 -6.14
CA PHE A 81 1.14 -4.54 -5.32
C PHE A 81 1.94 -5.52 -6.18
N SER A 82 1.39 -5.96 -7.31
CA SER A 82 2.07 -6.76 -8.33
C SER A 82 2.72 -8.06 -7.82
N TYR A 83 2.18 -8.69 -6.76
CA TYR A 83 2.72 -9.92 -6.17
C TYR A 83 2.75 -11.11 -7.14
N TRP A 84 1.90 -11.06 -8.19
CA TRP A 84 1.87 -12.04 -9.29
C TRP A 84 3.12 -11.95 -10.20
N SER A 85 3.87 -10.86 -10.15
CA SER A 85 5.03 -10.64 -11.01
C SER A 85 6.32 -11.28 -10.44
N LYS A 86 7.37 -11.33 -11.26
CA LYS A 86 8.68 -11.76 -10.78
C LYS A 86 9.16 -10.84 -9.65
N PRO A 87 9.74 -11.38 -8.56
CA PRO A 87 10.12 -10.58 -7.40
C PRO A 87 10.99 -9.35 -7.71
N LYS A 88 11.94 -9.47 -8.63
CA LYS A 88 12.81 -8.34 -9.04
C LYS A 88 12.03 -7.23 -9.74
N ASP A 89 11.05 -7.60 -10.57
CA ASP A 89 10.23 -6.64 -11.31
C ASP A 89 9.23 -5.97 -10.36
N CYS A 90 8.67 -6.74 -9.41
CA CYS A 90 7.86 -6.20 -8.31
C CYS A 90 8.66 -5.22 -7.44
N LEU A 91 9.91 -5.56 -7.09
CA LEU A 91 10.81 -4.67 -6.33
C LEU A 91 11.03 -3.35 -7.05
N GLU A 92 11.27 -3.37 -8.37
CA GLU A 92 11.48 -2.15 -9.14
C GLU A 92 10.23 -1.26 -9.13
N VAL A 93 9.04 -1.84 -9.31
CA VAL A 93 7.77 -1.11 -9.22
C VAL A 93 7.58 -0.55 -7.80
N SER A 94 7.86 -1.36 -6.77
CA SER A 94 7.75 -0.94 -5.37
C SER A 94 8.67 0.25 -5.06
N GLN A 95 9.92 0.20 -5.49
CA GLN A 95 10.88 1.30 -5.29
C GLN A 95 10.43 2.59 -5.96
N PHE A 96 9.94 2.51 -7.18
CA PHE A 96 9.42 3.67 -7.91
C PHE A 96 8.24 4.32 -7.16
N LEU A 97 7.31 3.53 -6.64
CA LEU A 97 6.16 4.02 -5.88
C LEU A 97 6.57 4.59 -4.52
N ASN A 98 7.49 3.92 -3.82
CA ASN A 98 7.99 4.35 -2.51
C ASN A 98 8.76 5.66 -2.60
N ASP A 99 9.59 5.84 -3.62
CA ASP A 99 10.34 7.07 -3.86
C ASP A 99 9.40 8.25 -4.16
N HIS A 100 8.33 8.01 -4.92
CA HIS A 100 7.30 9.02 -5.18
C HIS A 100 6.62 9.47 -3.87
N ILE A 101 6.14 8.53 -3.05
CA ILE A 101 5.47 8.84 -1.77
C ILE A 101 6.44 9.55 -0.83
N ALA A 102 7.68 9.06 -0.69
CA ALA A 102 8.68 9.68 0.16
C ALA A 102 9.01 11.12 -0.28
N GLY A 103 9.08 11.37 -1.59
CA GLY A 103 9.26 12.72 -2.13
C GLY A 103 8.14 13.69 -1.74
N ILE A 104 6.89 13.23 -1.77
CA ILE A 104 5.73 14.02 -1.33
C ILE A 104 5.80 14.31 0.18
N VAL A 105 6.08 13.28 0.99
CA VAL A 105 6.22 13.43 2.45
C VAL A 105 7.34 14.41 2.80
N ALA A 106 8.48 14.30 2.15
CA ALA A 106 9.60 15.23 2.35
C ALA A 106 9.24 16.68 1.99
N LYS A 107 8.44 16.87 0.95
CA LYS A 107 7.97 18.20 0.51
C LYS A 107 6.92 18.81 1.45
N TYR A 108 6.03 17.95 2.01
CA TYR A 108 4.89 18.38 2.82
C TYR A 108 4.78 17.59 4.14
N PRO A 109 5.81 17.62 5.02
CA PRO A 109 5.88 16.72 6.18
C PRO A 109 4.82 16.95 7.26
N LYS A 110 4.13 18.10 7.23
CA LYS A 110 3.01 18.41 8.15
C LYS A 110 1.64 18.01 7.60
N LYS A 111 1.59 17.56 6.34
CA LYS A 111 0.35 17.22 5.63
C LYS A 111 0.24 15.74 5.30
N PHE A 112 1.36 15.07 5.10
CA PHE A 112 1.36 13.69 4.65
C PHE A 112 2.29 12.81 5.49
N ILE A 113 1.81 11.60 5.74
CA ILE A 113 2.58 10.46 6.26
C ILE A 113 2.59 9.42 5.13
N GLY A 114 3.67 8.71 4.91
CA GLY A 114 3.79 7.76 3.81
C GLY A 114 3.88 6.31 4.30
N LEU A 115 3.16 5.42 3.61
CA LEU A 115 3.32 3.97 3.69
C LEU A 115 3.86 3.47 2.36
N GLY A 116 4.93 2.67 2.43
CA GLY A 116 5.51 2.03 1.26
C GLY A 116 4.77 0.75 0.84
N THR A 117 5.26 0.13 -0.22
CA THR A 117 4.89 -1.22 -0.66
C THR A 117 6.15 -2.04 -0.91
N ILE A 118 6.09 -3.35 -0.76
CA ILE A 118 7.24 -4.25 -0.84
C ILE A 118 6.90 -5.54 -1.60
N PRO A 119 7.87 -6.24 -2.21
CA PRO A 119 7.64 -7.48 -2.94
C PRO A 119 7.42 -8.66 -1.99
N MET A 120 6.22 -8.76 -1.41
CA MET A 120 5.85 -9.75 -0.37
C MET A 120 6.08 -11.20 -0.77
N GLN A 121 6.07 -11.52 -2.08
CA GLN A 121 6.33 -12.88 -2.60
C GLN A 121 7.80 -13.32 -2.50
N ASP A 122 8.71 -12.43 -2.12
CA ASP A 122 10.12 -12.73 -1.81
C ASP A 122 10.51 -12.06 -0.49
N PRO A 123 10.44 -12.77 0.65
CA PRO A 123 10.69 -12.19 1.96
C PRO A 123 12.07 -11.53 2.12
N ALA A 124 13.10 -12.08 1.47
CA ALA A 124 14.44 -11.51 1.56
C ALA A 124 14.55 -10.15 0.84
N MET A 125 13.91 -10.03 -0.32
CA MET A 125 13.82 -8.75 -1.04
C MET A 125 12.88 -7.78 -0.30
N ALA A 126 11.77 -8.29 0.22
CA ALA A 126 10.79 -7.50 0.96
C ALA A 126 11.42 -6.82 2.18
N ILE A 127 12.22 -7.55 2.98
CA ILE A 127 12.89 -7.00 4.17
C ILE A 127 13.89 -5.91 3.77
N LYS A 128 14.68 -6.10 2.72
CA LYS A 128 15.63 -5.07 2.24
C LYS A 128 14.90 -3.80 1.80
N GLU A 129 13.77 -3.94 1.11
CA GLU A 129 12.98 -2.79 0.69
C GLU A 129 12.26 -2.13 1.89
N LEU A 130 11.82 -2.90 2.88
CA LEU A 130 11.29 -2.39 4.14
C LEU A 130 12.33 -1.53 4.89
N GLU A 131 13.58 -2.00 5.00
CA GLU A 131 14.69 -1.25 5.58
C GLU A 131 14.94 0.06 4.81
N ARG A 132 14.88 0.00 3.47
CA ARG A 132 14.99 1.20 2.64
C ARG A 132 13.82 2.16 2.86
N CYS A 133 12.58 1.66 2.96
CA CYS A 133 11.40 2.48 3.29
C CYS A 133 11.60 3.27 4.59
N LYS A 134 12.14 2.63 5.64
CA LYS A 134 12.49 3.33 6.90
C LYS A 134 13.52 4.43 6.66
N GLN A 135 14.57 4.15 5.89
CA GLN A 135 15.65 5.11 5.61
C GLN A 135 15.18 6.34 4.83
N ILE A 136 14.23 6.16 3.89
CA ILE A 136 13.66 7.28 3.11
C ILE A 136 12.50 8.00 3.80
N GLY A 137 12.22 7.67 5.08
CA GLY A 137 11.29 8.40 5.93
C GLY A 137 9.82 7.95 5.84
N LEU A 138 9.55 6.74 5.33
CA LEU A 138 8.20 6.17 5.40
C LEU A 138 7.91 5.61 6.80
N ALA A 139 6.67 5.77 7.27
CA ALA A 139 6.26 5.38 8.62
C ALA A 139 5.85 3.90 8.73
N GLY A 140 5.64 3.25 7.60
CA GLY A 140 5.19 1.86 7.54
C GLY A 140 5.07 1.37 6.11
N ILE A 141 4.41 0.24 5.95
CA ILE A 141 4.08 -0.35 4.65
C ILE A 141 2.61 -0.74 4.58
N GLN A 142 2.06 -0.68 3.38
CA GLN A 142 0.76 -1.25 3.05
C GLN A 142 0.96 -2.58 2.33
N ILE A 143 0.25 -3.62 2.77
CA ILE A 143 0.27 -4.95 2.17
C ILE A 143 -1.13 -5.44 1.82
N GLY A 144 -1.23 -6.44 0.95
CA GLY A 144 -2.49 -7.11 0.65
C GLY A 144 -2.99 -8.01 1.78
N SER A 145 -4.27 -8.35 1.76
CA SER A 145 -4.91 -9.32 2.67
C SER A 145 -4.33 -10.74 2.53
N HIS A 146 -3.69 -11.01 1.43
CA HIS A 146 -2.95 -12.24 1.13
C HIS A 146 -1.85 -11.96 0.09
N VAL A 147 -0.95 -12.92 -0.12
CA VAL A 147 0.13 -12.84 -1.10
C VAL A 147 0.05 -14.05 -2.01
N ASN A 148 -0.52 -13.87 -3.20
CA ASN A 148 -0.88 -14.99 -4.10
C ASN A 148 -1.69 -16.06 -3.33
N ASP A 149 -1.19 -17.30 -3.20
CA ASP A 149 -1.85 -18.38 -2.46
C ASP A 149 -1.57 -18.37 -0.94
N TRP A 150 -0.77 -17.43 -0.44
CA TRP A 150 -0.41 -17.35 0.98
C TRP A 150 -1.36 -16.45 1.76
N ASN A 151 -2.06 -17.00 2.73
CA ASN A 151 -2.71 -16.19 3.77
C ASN A 151 -1.65 -15.56 4.70
N LEU A 152 -2.02 -14.54 5.46
CA LEU A 152 -1.07 -13.78 6.30
C LEU A 152 -0.47 -14.59 7.47
N ASN A 153 -0.90 -15.82 7.71
CA ASN A 153 -0.28 -16.74 8.64
C ASN A 153 0.79 -17.68 8.02
N ALA A 154 1.08 -17.53 6.73
CA ALA A 154 2.10 -18.33 6.07
C ALA A 154 3.47 -18.11 6.73
N THR A 155 4.21 -19.20 6.91
CA THR A 155 5.52 -19.19 7.59
C THR A 155 6.53 -18.32 6.86
N GLU A 156 6.43 -18.22 5.55
CA GLU A 156 7.25 -17.40 4.67
C GLU A 156 7.17 -15.91 5.01
N LEU A 157 5.98 -15.45 5.42
CA LEU A 157 5.73 -14.04 5.69
C LEU A 157 6.18 -13.58 7.08
N PHE A 158 6.39 -14.51 8.01
CA PHE A 158 6.65 -14.17 9.40
C PHE A 158 7.91 -13.31 9.58
N SER A 159 8.96 -13.57 8.83
CA SER A 159 10.20 -12.78 8.88
C SER A 159 10.01 -11.32 8.48
N ILE A 160 9.02 -11.03 7.62
CA ILE A 160 8.66 -9.65 7.24
C ILE A 160 7.98 -8.96 8.42
N PHE A 161 7.04 -9.61 9.08
CA PHE A 161 6.35 -9.05 10.25
C PHE A 161 7.32 -8.81 11.41
N GLU A 162 8.26 -9.73 11.63
CA GLU A 162 9.32 -9.56 12.61
C GLU A 162 10.23 -8.36 12.27
N ALA A 163 10.56 -8.16 11.01
CA ALA A 163 11.32 -7.01 10.55
C ALA A 163 10.54 -5.69 10.73
N CYS A 164 9.23 -5.67 10.45
CA CYS A 164 8.38 -4.51 10.73
C CYS A 164 8.41 -4.14 12.21
N SER A 165 8.27 -5.14 13.10
CA SER A 165 8.33 -4.93 14.55
C SER A 165 9.68 -4.39 15.00
N LYS A 166 10.80 -4.97 14.54
CA LYS A 166 12.16 -4.53 14.88
C LYS A 166 12.49 -3.11 14.37
N LEU A 167 11.93 -2.72 13.24
CA LEU A 167 12.15 -1.41 12.64
C LEU A 167 11.16 -0.34 13.13
N ASP A 168 10.21 -0.71 14.00
CA ASP A 168 9.09 0.15 14.38
C ASP A 168 8.40 0.75 13.15
N MET A 169 7.96 -0.13 12.25
CA MET A 169 7.25 0.21 11.02
C MET A 169 5.81 -0.29 11.09
N ALA A 170 4.86 0.61 10.86
CA ALA A 170 3.44 0.25 10.84
C ALA A 170 3.14 -0.72 9.69
N LEU A 171 2.25 -1.68 9.95
CA LEU A 171 1.74 -2.61 8.94
C LEU A 171 0.26 -2.30 8.68
N PHE A 172 -0.07 -1.83 7.48
CA PHE A 172 -1.43 -1.55 7.04
C PHE A 172 -1.89 -2.64 6.08
N VAL A 173 -2.86 -3.46 6.48
CA VAL A 173 -3.40 -4.54 5.66
C VAL A 173 -4.59 -4.03 4.86
N HIS A 174 -4.54 -4.18 3.55
CA HIS A 174 -5.59 -3.75 2.63
C HIS A 174 -6.20 -4.95 1.89
N PRO A 175 -7.53 -5.09 1.83
CA PRO A 175 -8.16 -6.13 1.02
C PRO A 175 -7.85 -5.91 -0.47
N TRP A 176 -7.50 -6.99 -1.17
CA TRP A 176 -7.25 -6.97 -2.60
C TRP A 176 -7.52 -8.35 -3.21
N ASP A 177 -7.66 -8.44 -4.53
CA ASP A 177 -7.86 -9.69 -5.29
C ASP A 177 -8.90 -10.61 -4.62
N MET A 178 -10.12 -10.07 -4.50
CA MET A 178 -11.18 -10.62 -3.64
C MET A 178 -11.58 -12.05 -4.03
N MET A 179 -11.63 -12.91 -3.03
CA MET A 179 -12.10 -14.29 -3.19
C MET A 179 -13.51 -14.34 -3.80
N GLY A 180 -13.77 -15.29 -4.69
CA GLY A 180 -15.10 -15.52 -5.23
C GLY A 180 -15.60 -14.44 -6.21
N GLU A 181 -14.71 -13.62 -6.79
CA GLU A 181 -15.04 -12.55 -7.72
C GLU A 181 -15.95 -13.01 -8.86
N GLN A 182 -15.76 -14.24 -9.36
CA GLN A 182 -16.58 -14.83 -10.41
C GLN A 182 -18.07 -14.96 -10.04
N LYS A 183 -18.40 -14.95 -8.76
CA LYS A 183 -19.78 -14.95 -8.25
C LYS A 183 -20.32 -13.54 -7.96
N MET A 184 -19.47 -12.53 -8.04
CA MET A 184 -19.75 -11.16 -7.62
C MET A 184 -19.73 -10.16 -8.79
N THR A 185 -20.13 -10.57 -9.98
CA THR A 185 -20.02 -9.78 -11.22
C THR A 185 -21.00 -8.60 -11.32
N LYS A 186 -21.94 -8.45 -10.39
CA LYS A 186 -22.98 -7.40 -10.40
C LYS A 186 -23.00 -6.67 -9.04
N TYR A 187 -23.66 -5.49 -9.03
CA TYR A 187 -24.04 -4.74 -7.81
C TYR A 187 -22.85 -4.30 -6.95
N TRP A 188 -21.69 -4.17 -7.51
CA TRP A 188 -20.47 -3.81 -6.75
C TRP A 188 -20.13 -4.80 -5.62
N LEU A 189 -20.59 -6.05 -5.73
CA LEU A 189 -20.39 -7.08 -4.71
C LEU A 189 -18.92 -7.35 -4.37
N PRO A 190 -17.92 -7.23 -5.27
CA PRO A 190 -16.51 -7.33 -4.88
C PRO A 190 -16.14 -6.34 -3.76
N TRP A 191 -16.70 -5.11 -3.79
CA TRP A 191 -16.48 -4.12 -2.73
C TRP A 191 -17.37 -4.30 -1.52
N LEU A 192 -18.66 -4.63 -1.72
CA LEU A 192 -19.63 -4.75 -0.63
C LEU A 192 -19.48 -6.04 0.18
N VAL A 193 -19.01 -7.11 -0.45
CA VAL A 193 -18.91 -8.44 0.15
C VAL A 193 -17.46 -8.93 0.14
N GLY A 194 -16.78 -8.85 -1.01
CA GLY A 194 -15.45 -9.38 -1.19
C GLY A 194 -14.41 -8.70 -0.30
N MET A 195 -14.34 -7.37 -0.28
CA MET A 195 -13.39 -6.63 0.57
C MET A 195 -13.56 -6.92 2.07
N PRO A 196 -14.77 -6.86 2.65
CA PRO A 196 -14.97 -7.26 4.05
C PRO A 196 -14.58 -8.72 4.32
N ALA A 197 -14.86 -9.64 3.39
CA ALA A 197 -14.51 -11.05 3.54
C ALA A 197 -12.98 -11.25 3.54
N GLU A 198 -12.26 -10.61 2.63
CA GLU A 198 -10.79 -10.62 2.59
C GLU A 198 -10.18 -10.05 3.87
N THR A 199 -10.70 -8.92 4.35
CA THR A 199 -10.24 -8.32 5.60
C THR A 199 -10.48 -9.27 6.78
N SER A 200 -11.65 -9.91 6.85
CA SER A 200 -11.98 -10.87 7.91
C SER A 200 -11.04 -12.09 7.85
N LEU A 201 -10.78 -12.63 6.66
CA LEU A 201 -9.85 -13.75 6.49
C LEU A 201 -8.42 -13.36 6.90
N ALA A 202 -7.97 -12.18 6.53
CA ALA A 202 -6.65 -11.69 6.92
C ALA A 202 -6.51 -11.58 8.46
N ILE A 203 -7.50 -10.98 9.13
CA ILE A 203 -7.54 -10.88 10.59
C ILE A 203 -7.53 -12.27 11.24
N CYS A 204 -8.41 -13.17 10.80
CA CYS A 204 -8.48 -14.53 11.32
C CYS A 204 -7.18 -15.30 11.10
N SER A 205 -6.56 -15.16 9.93
CA SER A 205 -5.28 -15.79 9.61
C SER A 205 -4.19 -15.35 10.57
N MET A 206 -4.07 -14.05 10.85
CA MET A 206 -3.06 -13.53 11.76
C MET A 206 -3.30 -13.93 13.22
N ILE A 207 -4.56 -13.86 13.69
CA ILE A 207 -4.92 -14.22 15.07
C ILE A 207 -4.77 -15.74 15.27
N PHE A 208 -5.48 -16.55 14.50
CA PHE A 208 -5.48 -18.00 14.70
C PHE A 208 -4.17 -18.67 14.27
N GLY A 209 -3.40 -18.04 13.38
CA GLY A 209 -2.05 -18.45 13.02
C GLY A 209 -0.98 -18.09 14.05
N GLY A 210 -1.34 -17.43 15.16
CA GLY A 210 -0.42 -17.08 16.24
C GLY A 210 0.62 -16.03 15.83
N VAL A 211 0.31 -15.16 14.88
CA VAL A 211 1.28 -14.14 14.42
C VAL A 211 1.54 -13.15 15.54
N PHE A 212 0.49 -12.69 16.23
CA PHE A 212 0.62 -11.68 17.28
C PHE A 212 1.27 -12.22 18.55
N GLU A 213 1.07 -13.51 18.90
CA GLU A 213 1.70 -14.15 20.04
C GLU A 213 3.21 -14.33 19.85
N ARG A 214 3.65 -14.46 18.62
CA ARG A 214 5.06 -14.63 18.26
C ARG A 214 5.80 -13.31 18.13
N LEU A 215 5.08 -12.21 17.86
CA LEU A 215 5.64 -10.88 17.77
C LEU A 215 5.49 -10.22 19.15
N PRO A 216 6.58 -9.85 19.83
CA PRO A 216 6.45 -9.05 21.04
C PRO A 216 5.70 -7.76 20.69
N PRO A 217 4.80 -7.27 21.60
CA PRO A 217 4.24 -5.95 21.41
C PRO A 217 5.40 -4.98 21.23
N ALA A 218 5.30 -4.08 20.26
CA ALA A 218 6.22 -2.95 20.19
C ALA A 218 6.11 -2.24 21.53
N VAL A 219 7.07 -2.49 22.42
CA VAL A 219 7.23 -1.70 23.64
C VAL A 219 7.77 -0.38 23.13
N PRO A 220 7.00 0.73 23.19
CA PRO A 220 7.59 2.01 22.93
C PRO A 220 8.77 2.12 23.89
N ASP A 221 9.97 2.31 23.40
CA ASP A 221 11.10 2.72 24.22
C ASP A 221 10.81 4.16 24.68
N HIS A 222 9.88 4.27 25.60
CA HIS A 222 9.72 5.46 26.41
C HIS A 222 10.90 5.43 27.36
N GLY A 223 12.02 5.99 26.87
CA GLY A 223 13.08 6.39 27.78
C GLY A 223 12.40 7.03 28.98
N ALA A 224 12.82 6.67 30.20
CA ALA A 224 12.17 6.91 31.47
C ALA A 224 11.76 8.37 31.78
N ASP A 225 11.83 9.29 30.83
CA ASP A 225 11.63 10.73 30.97
C ASP A 225 10.67 11.35 29.91
N GLY A 226 9.82 10.57 29.26
CA GLY A 226 8.81 11.12 28.31
C GLY A 226 7.51 11.53 29.02
N PRO A 227 6.91 12.70 28.69
CA PRO A 227 5.66 13.11 29.32
C PRO A 227 4.52 12.16 28.95
N VAL A 228 3.81 11.72 29.97
CA VAL A 228 2.54 10.98 29.88
C VAL A 228 1.48 11.96 29.34
N TYR A 229 0.94 11.69 28.15
CA TYR A 229 -0.28 12.34 27.65
C TYR A 229 -1.41 11.31 27.58
#